data_ca5744e07326397b6bdb1e3dd2107cc0
#
_entry.id   ca5744e07326397b6bdb1e3dd2107cc0
#
_cell.length_a   1.000
_cell.length_b   1.000
_cell.length_c   1.000
_cell.angle_alpha   90.00
_cell.angle_beta   90.00
_cell.angle_gamma   90.00
#
_symmetry.space_group_name_H-M   'P 1'
#
loop_
_entity.id
_entity.type
_entity.pdbx_description
1 polymer ?
#
loop_
_entity_poly.entity_id
_entity_poly.type
_entity_poly.pdbx_seq_one_letter_code
_entity_poly.pdbx_strand_id
1 'polypeptide(L)'
;MAKPTFQLHTPDEIAMQLAYRIRAERLSRDWKQETLADRSGVSLPTIRRYERTGRTSVENLLKLCHALGKLDEFATLLHPAPVSSMDELEARAADGLPKRKRGVR
;
A
#
# COMPACT_ATOMS: atom_id res chain seq x y z
N MET A 1 10.16 -12.75 22.92
CA MET A 1 10.82 -13.48 22.04
C MET A 1 10.66 -12.95 20.66
N ALA A 2 11.60 -12.97 19.97
CA ALA A 2 11.58 -12.42 18.68
C ALA A 2 10.73 -13.21 17.75
N LYS A 3 10.07 -12.58 16.87
CA LYS A 3 9.32 -13.22 15.97
C LYS A 3 10.14 -13.71 14.89
N PRO A 4 9.82 -14.70 14.26
CA PRO A 4 10.58 -15.20 13.11
C PRO A 4 10.54 -14.16 12.04
N THR A 5 11.63 -13.95 11.43
CA THR A 5 11.72 -12.96 10.41
C THR A 5 10.95 -13.34 9.17
N PHE A 6 10.71 -14.60 8.95
CA PHE A 6 9.94 -14.95 7.81
C PHE A 6 8.58 -15.44 8.17
N GLN A 7 7.99 -14.86 9.17
CA GLN A 7 6.69 -15.27 9.55
C GLN A 7 5.74 -15.13 8.39
N LEU A 8 4.95 -16.16 8.17
CA LEU A 8 4.00 -16.13 7.09
C LEU A 8 2.69 -15.55 7.53
N HIS A 9 2.14 -14.69 6.72
CA HIS A 9 0.86 -14.07 6.98
C HIS A 9 -0.06 -14.41 5.83
N THR A 10 -1.33 -14.53 6.11
CA THR A 10 -2.28 -14.69 5.03
C THR A 10 -2.63 -13.32 4.45
N PRO A 11 -3.12 -13.29 3.23
CA PRO A 11 -3.55 -12.02 2.64
C PRO A 11 -4.59 -11.31 3.51
N ASP A 12 -5.53 -12.05 4.10
CA ASP A 12 -6.54 -11.44 4.93
C ASP A 12 -5.92 -10.82 6.17
N GLU A 13 -4.92 -11.46 6.76
CA GLU A 13 -4.27 -10.90 7.94
C GLU A 13 -3.56 -9.61 7.61
N ILE A 14 -2.89 -9.57 6.46
CA ILE A 14 -2.18 -8.36 6.06
C ILE A 14 -3.20 -7.26 5.78
N ALA A 15 -4.31 -7.61 5.13
CA ALA A 15 -5.34 -6.62 4.83
C ALA A 15 -5.91 -6.01 6.09
N MET A 16 -6.16 -6.83 7.12
CA MET A 16 -6.68 -6.32 8.37
C MET A 16 -5.65 -5.47 9.10
N GLN A 17 -4.38 -5.87 9.07
CA GLN A 17 -3.35 -5.09 9.71
C GLN A 17 -3.23 -3.73 9.07
N LEU A 18 -3.34 -3.68 7.75
CA LEU A 18 -3.24 -2.42 7.04
C LEU A 18 -4.43 -1.53 7.39
N ALA A 19 -5.63 -2.11 7.43
CA ALA A 19 -6.81 -1.35 7.79
C ALA A 19 -6.69 -0.79 9.21
N TYR A 20 -6.12 -1.59 10.12
CA TYR A 20 -5.95 -1.17 11.49
C TYR A 20 -4.96 0.01 11.54
N ARG A 21 -3.91 -0.04 10.75
CA ARG A 21 -2.93 1.04 10.74
C ARG A 21 -3.53 2.31 10.14
N ILE A 22 -4.37 2.17 9.12
CA ILE A 22 -5.03 3.33 8.53
C ILE A 22 -5.98 3.96 9.55
N ARG A 23 -6.68 3.12 10.32
CA ARG A 23 -7.56 3.63 11.33
C ARG A 23 -6.75 4.36 12.40
N ALA A 24 -5.61 3.79 12.79
CA ALA A 24 -4.75 4.42 13.79
C ALA A 24 -4.24 5.78 13.32
N GLU A 25 -3.88 5.89 12.03
CA GLU A 25 -3.43 7.15 11.48
C GLU A 25 -4.56 8.19 11.50
N ARG A 26 -5.77 7.75 11.21
CA ARG A 26 -6.92 8.63 11.26
C ARG A 26 -7.13 9.14 12.69
N LEU A 27 -7.10 8.22 13.63
CA LEU A 27 -7.35 8.58 15.02
C LEU A 27 -6.25 9.47 15.60
N SER A 28 -5.02 9.28 15.14
CA SER A 28 -3.91 10.09 15.64
C SER A 28 -4.07 11.55 15.22
N ARG A 29 -4.90 11.83 14.23
CA ARG A 29 -5.15 13.18 13.78
C ARG A 29 -6.46 13.71 14.35
N ASP A 30 -7.10 12.94 15.23
CA ASP A 30 -8.38 13.28 15.82
C ASP A 30 -9.43 13.46 14.74
N TRP A 31 -9.33 12.68 13.66
CA TRP A 31 -10.30 12.76 12.59
C TRP A 31 -11.39 11.73 12.76
N LYS A 32 -12.62 12.12 12.45
CA LYS A 32 -13.72 11.18 12.45
C LYS A 32 -13.71 10.52 11.09
N GLN A 33 -14.45 9.45 10.93
CA GLN A 33 -14.54 8.78 9.64
C GLN A 33 -15.08 9.74 8.57
N GLU A 34 -16.01 10.60 8.94
CA GLU A 34 -16.56 11.57 8.03
C GLU A 34 -15.48 12.53 7.53
N THR A 35 -14.56 12.91 8.41
CA THR A 35 -13.48 13.81 8.04
C THR A 35 -12.57 13.13 7.02
N LEU A 36 -12.27 11.86 7.26
CA LEU A 36 -11.43 11.13 6.32
C LEU A 36 -12.15 10.98 4.98
N ALA A 37 -13.47 10.76 5.00
CA ALA A 37 -14.23 10.64 3.78
C ALA A 37 -14.15 11.95 2.96
N ASP A 38 -14.33 13.07 3.63
CA ASP A 38 -14.25 14.34 2.95
C ASP A 38 -12.85 14.61 2.37
N ARG A 39 -11.83 14.29 3.11
CA ARG A 39 -10.48 14.57 2.66
C ARG A 39 -9.96 13.59 1.61
N SER A 40 -10.44 12.37 1.62
CA SER A 40 -9.93 11.38 0.71
C SER A 40 -10.75 11.22 -0.55
N GLY A 41 -12.01 11.62 -0.49
CA GLY A 41 -12.91 11.38 -1.61
C GLY A 41 -13.46 9.95 -1.62
N VAL A 42 -13.23 9.20 -0.55
CA VAL A 42 -13.76 7.84 -0.44
C VAL A 42 -15.03 7.95 0.38
N SER A 43 -16.07 7.25 -0.02
CA SER A 43 -17.36 7.40 0.66
C SER A 43 -17.31 6.88 2.08
N LEU A 44 -18.13 7.46 2.93
CA LEU A 44 -18.18 7.07 4.33
C LEU A 44 -18.52 5.58 4.50
N PRO A 45 -19.52 5.04 3.79
CA PRO A 45 -19.80 3.62 3.95
C PRO A 45 -18.61 2.75 3.57
N THR A 46 -17.83 3.17 2.57
CA THR A 46 -16.68 2.43 2.16
C THR A 46 -15.62 2.43 3.25
N ILE A 47 -15.41 3.59 3.89
CA ILE A 47 -14.44 3.69 4.96
C ILE A 47 -14.89 2.84 6.14
N ARG A 48 -16.17 2.88 6.50
CA ARG A 48 -16.66 2.08 7.61
C ARG A 48 -16.45 0.60 7.35
N ARG A 49 -16.76 0.17 6.13
CA ARG A 49 -16.60 -1.23 5.80
C ARG A 49 -15.14 -1.62 5.80
N TYR A 50 -14.28 -0.75 5.26
CA TYR A 50 -12.87 -1.05 5.22
C TYR A 50 -12.29 -1.18 6.62
N GLU A 51 -12.61 -0.28 7.50
CA GLU A 51 -12.06 -0.33 8.86
C GLU A 51 -12.57 -1.57 9.61
N ARG A 52 -13.73 -2.07 9.23
CA ARG A 52 -14.27 -3.24 9.88
C ARG A 52 -13.76 -4.54 9.25
N THR A 53 -13.59 -4.59 7.97
CA THR A 53 -13.31 -5.84 7.27
C THR A 53 -11.95 -5.93 6.62
N GLY A 54 -11.28 -4.81 6.43
CA GLY A 54 -10.00 -4.79 5.73
C GLY A 54 -10.16 -4.86 4.22
N ARG A 55 -11.39 -4.78 3.69
CA ARG A 55 -11.62 -4.93 2.27
C ARG A 55 -11.98 -3.65 1.57
N THR A 56 -11.26 -3.32 0.54
CA THR A 56 -11.57 -2.18 -0.30
C THR A 56 -10.74 -2.34 -1.58
N SER A 57 -10.99 -1.50 -2.55
CA SER A 57 -10.20 -1.53 -3.77
C SER A 57 -8.85 -0.88 -3.53
N VAL A 58 -7.89 -1.20 -4.38
CA VAL A 58 -6.58 -0.57 -4.28
C VAL A 58 -6.72 0.93 -4.51
N GLU A 59 -7.59 1.32 -5.45
CA GLU A 59 -7.78 2.72 -5.72
C GLU A 59 -8.26 3.46 -4.48
N ASN A 60 -9.23 2.91 -3.76
CA ASN A 60 -9.72 3.55 -2.55
C ASN A 60 -8.63 3.57 -1.49
N LEU A 61 -7.86 2.49 -1.37
CA LEU A 61 -6.80 2.44 -0.39
C LEU A 61 -5.78 3.55 -0.65
N LEU A 62 -5.43 3.75 -1.91
CA LEU A 62 -4.45 4.79 -2.24
C LEU A 62 -5.01 6.19 -1.94
N LYS A 63 -6.31 6.39 -2.14
CA LYS A 63 -6.91 7.66 -1.83
C LYS A 63 -6.87 7.91 -0.32
N LEU A 64 -7.11 6.88 0.48
CA LEU A 64 -7.04 7.02 1.92
C LEU A 64 -5.62 7.36 2.35
N CYS A 65 -4.64 6.66 1.79
CA CYS A 65 -3.26 6.90 2.14
C CYS A 65 -2.81 8.29 1.72
N HIS A 66 -3.31 8.76 0.58
CA HIS A 66 -2.95 10.10 0.12
C HIS A 66 -3.48 11.14 1.11
N ALA A 67 -4.71 10.97 1.58
CA ALA A 67 -5.29 11.91 2.54
C ALA A 67 -4.53 11.91 3.87
N LEU A 68 -3.92 10.79 4.21
CA LEU A 68 -3.17 10.66 5.45
C LEU A 68 -1.68 10.99 5.30
N GLY A 69 -1.26 11.36 4.10
CA GLY A 69 0.14 11.71 3.85
C GLY A 69 1.06 10.51 3.80
N LYS A 70 0.50 9.33 3.52
CA LYS A 70 1.29 8.10 3.50
C LYS A 70 1.41 7.47 2.12
N LEU A 71 1.04 8.19 1.09
CA LEU A 71 1.05 7.61 -0.25
C LEU A 71 2.43 7.20 -0.72
N ASP A 72 3.47 7.92 -0.28
CA ASP A 72 4.81 7.59 -0.69
C ASP A 72 5.23 6.18 -0.32
N GLU A 73 4.65 5.62 0.71
CA GLU A 73 5.01 4.27 1.12
C GLU A 73 4.59 3.27 0.06
N PHE A 74 3.59 3.62 -0.76
CA PHE A 74 3.18 2.71 -1.81
C PHE A 74 3.96 2.98 -3.10
N ALA A 75 4.56 4.15 -3.23
CA ALA A 75 5.32 4.46 -4.43
C ALA A 75 6.51 3.53 -4.59
N THR A 76 7.02 2.98 -3.49
CA THR A 76 8.16 2.09 -3.57
C THR A 76 7.78 0.64 -3.33
N LEU A 77 6.50 0.36 -3.18
CA LEU A 77 6.07 -0.99 -2.91
C LEU A 77 6.43 -1.88 -4.09
N LEU A 78 6.96 -3.05 -3.80
CA LEU A 78 7.35 -4.02 -4.81
C LEU A 78 8.43 -3.51 -5.74
N HIS A 79 9.16 -2.51 -5.28
CA HIS A 79 10.27 -2.00 -6.04
C HIS A 79 11.33 -3.12 -6.11
N PRO A 80 12.05 -3.22 -7.18
CA PRO A 80 13.07 -4.26 -7.26
C PRO A 80 14.11 -4.09 -6.18
N ALA A 81 14.67 -5.19 -5.73
CA ALA A 81 15.68 -5.14 -4.71
C ALA A 81 16.89 -4.36 -5.23
N PRO A 82 17.66 -3.75 -4.34
CA PRO A 82 18.86 -3.03 -4.78
C PRO A 82 19.83 -3.97 -5.47
N VAL A 83 20.53 -3.49 -6.47
CA VAL A 83 21.48 -4.32 -7.16
C VAL A 83 22.77 -4.30 -6.38
N SER A 84 23.52 -5.40 -6.43
CA SER A 84 24.76 -5.48 -5.70
C SER A 84 25.96 -5.40 -6.60
N SER A 85 25.79 -5.35 -7.89
CA SER A 85 26.92 -5.26 -8.80
C SER A 85 26.53 -4.50 -10.05
N MET A 86 27.55 -4.07 -10.76
CA MET A 86 27.30 -3.33 -11.98
C MET A 86 26.70 -4.25 -13.03
N ASP A 87 27.10 -5.49 -13.06
CA ASP A 87 26.55 -6.43 -14.02
C ASP A 87 25.08 -6.57 -13.83
N GLU A 88 24.64 -6.67 -12.59
CA GLU A 88 23.26 -6.84 -12.27
C GLU A 88 22.50 -5.57 -12.69
N LEU A 89 23.09 -4.43 -12.46
CA LEU A 89 22.47 -3.18 -12.79
C LEU A 89 22.30 -3.07 -14.30
N GLU A 90 23.30 -3.42 -15.06
CA GLU A 90 23.21 -3.38 -16.48
C GLU A 90 22.19 -4.36 -17.03
N ALA A 91 22.12 -5.52 -16.44
CA ALA A 91 21.14 -6.51 -16.86
C ALA A 91 19.73 -5.99 -16.64
N ARG A 92 19.49 -5.33 -15.52
CA ARG A 92 18.18 -4.83 -15.24
C ARG A 92 17.83 -3.71 -16.21
N ALA A 93 18.76 -2.87 -16.52
CA ALA A 93 18.51 -1.78 -17.43
C ALA A 93 18.19 -2.31 -18.82
N ALA A 94 18.91 -3.29 -19.27
CA ALA A 94 18.68 -3.85 -20.56
C ALA A 94 17.33 -4.55 -20.61
N ASP A 95 17.02 -5.31 -19.60
CA ASP A 95 15.78 -6.00 -19.53
C ASP A 95 14.62 -5.06 -19.49
N GLY A 96 14.67 -4.01 -18.74
CA GLY A 96 13.57 -3.14 -18.61
C GLY A 96 13.16 -2.37 -19.80
N LEU A 97 14.02 -2.09 -20.63
CA LEU A 97 13.70 -1.35 -21.80
C LEU A 97 12.79 -1.96 -22.81
N PRO A 98 13.12 -3.03 -23.36
CA PRO A 98 12.30 -3.65 -24.38
C PRO A 98 11.01 -4.19 -23.82
N LYS A 99 11.07 -4.74 -22.70
CA LYS A 99 9.94 -5.32 -22.19
C LYS A 99 8.84 -4.43 -21.95
N ARG A 100 9.08 -3.29 -21.59
CA ARG A 100 8.08 -2.45 -21.35
C ARG A 100 7.26 -2.21 -22.44
N LYS A 101 7.73 -2.17 -23.49
CA LYS A 101 7.05 -1.87 -24.62
C LYS A 101 6.08 -2.87 -24.91
N ARG A 102 6.36 -4.01 -24.88
CA ARG A 102 5.52 -4.93 -25.29
C ARG A 102 4.83 -5.54 -24.27
N GLY A 103 5.23 -5.37 -23.25
CA GLY A 103 4.62 -6.01 -22.31
C GLY A 103 3.26 -5.82 -22.29
N VAL A 104 2.92 -5.32 -22.97
CA VAL A 104 1.69 -5.12 -22.91
C VAL A 104 1.01 -5.85 -23.66
N ARG A 105 0.94 -6.35 -24.00
CA ARG A 105 0.29 -7.07 -24.66
C ARG A 105 -0.04 -7.71 -24.40
#